data_aba6924abf949b8de09b4dbb00c7722f
#
_entry.id   aba6924abf949b8de09b4dbb00c7722f
#
_cell.length_a   1.000
_cell.length_b   1.000
_cell.length_c   1.000
_cell.angle_alpha   90.00
_cell.angle_beta   90.00
_cell.angle_gamma   90.00
#
_symmetry.space_group_name_H-M   'P 1'
#
loop_
_entity.id
_entity.type
_entity.pdbx_description
1 polymer ?
#
loop_
_entity_poly.entity_id
_entity_poly.type
_entity_poly.pdbx_seq_one_letter_code
_entity_poly.pdbx_strand_id
1 'polypeptide(L)'
;LQSSIQSFQAQLEGLYRADSSEIQPDSVTVTRGYPAVTIDTDRLYQQMLDAYENGTLSDCNYDGSVTLRQPEGVDLEALWQQTRVEPKEPQVDTGTYQVIPGEDGREFDLDAAKAQYDNLPYGQRLELPLESTQPEISDEDAWFQDTLGHCETPHSNNENRNSNLKKACEMLNGLVLQPGQEFSYNETLGERTKDKGWLPAPAYSGTTLV
;
A
#
# COMPACT_ATOMS: atom_id res chain seq x y z
N LEU A 1 6.82 -19.44 -54.61
CA LEU A 1 7.05 -18.23 -53.81
C LEU A 1 5.77 -17.79 -53.09
N GLN A 2 4.67 -17.51 -53.80
CA GLN A 2 3.42 -17.02 -53.18
C GLN A 2 2.88 -18.01 -52.14
N SER A 3 2.83 -19.29 -52.42
CA SER A 3 2.41 -20.33 -51.48
C SER A 3 3.32 -20.41 -50.26
N SER A 4 4.62 -20.15 -50.43
CA SER A 4 5.57 -20.11 -49.31
C SER A 4 5.33 -18.90 -48.39
N ILE A 5 5.01 -17.73 -48.96
CA ILE A 5 4.66 -16.52 -48.20
C ILE A 5 3.37 -16.75 -47.42
N GLN A 6 2.34 -17.34 -48.03
CA GLN A 6 1.09 -17.68 -47.36
C GLN A 6 1.29 -18.71 -46.22
N SER A 7 2.11 -19.73 -46.45
CA SER A 7 2.45 -20.69 -45.39
C SER A 7 3.20 -20.04 -44.22
N PHE A 8 4.10 -19.10 -44.52
CA PHE A 8 4.82 -18.34 -43.48
C PHE A 8 3.88 -17.43 -42.70
N GLN A 9 2.94 -16.72 -43.34
CA GLN A 9 1.91 -15.94 -42.67
C GLN A 9 1.11 -16.81 -41.68
N ALA A 10 0.66 -17.98 -42.10
CA ALA A 10 -0.10 -18.88 -41.26
C ALA A 10 0.71 -19.37 -40.03
N GLN A 11 2.02 -19.54 -40.15
CA GLN A 11 2.89 -19.86 -39.04
C GLN A 11 3.02 -18.69 -38.07
N LEU A 12 3.15 -17.46 -38.52
CA LEU A 12 3.23 -16.26 -37.71
C LEU A 12 1.94 -16.00 -36.93
N GLU A 13 0.78 -16.21 -37.55
CA GLU A 13 -0.51 -16.10 -36.88
C GLU A 13 -0.62 -17.04 -35.67
N GLY A 14 -0.05 -18.24 -35.77
CA GLY A 14 0.01 -19.22 -34.68
C GLY A 14 0.88 -18.80 -33.49
N LEU A 15 1.71 -17.77 -33.64
CA LEU A 15 2.59 -17.27 -32.56
C LEU A 15 1.90 -16.27 -31.64
N TYR A 16 0.78 -15.68 -32.07
CA TYR A 16 0.05 -14.73 -31.23
C TYR A 16 -0.31 -15.31 -29.88
N ARG A 17 -0.07 -14.57 -28.83
CA ARG A 17 -0.54 -14.85 -27.48
C ARG A 17 -0.95 -13.53 -26.85
N ALA A 18 -2.14 -13.47 -26.25
CA ALA A 18 -2.52 -12.38 -25.37
C ALA A 18 -1.65 -12.39 -24.11
N ASP A 19 -1.55 -11.27 -23.44
CA ASP A 19 -0.98 -11.21 -22.12
C ASP A 19 -1.88 -12.04 -21.15
N SER A 20 -1.31 -12.57 -20.12
CA SER A 20 -2.04 -13.37 -19.13
C SER A 20 -1.60 -13.07 -17.71
N SER A 21 -2.47 -13.34 -16.75
CA SER A 21 -2.16 -13.21 -15.34
C SER A 21 -2.56 -14.46 -14.58
N GLU A 22 -1.84 -14.74 -13.50
CA GLU A 22 -2.09 -15.81 -12.56
C GLU A 22 -2.01 -15.25 -11.14
N ILE A 23 -3.06 -15.44 -10.35
CA ILE A 23 -3.13 -15.01 -8.96
C ILE A 23 -2.72 -16.19 -8.08
N GLN A 24 -1.73 -15.95 -7.23
CA GLN A 24 -1.23 -16.86 -6.22
C GLN A 24 -1.50 -16.31 -4.82
N PRO A 25 -1.35 -17.12 -3.75
CA PRO A 25 -1.63 -16.63 -2.38
C PRO A 25 -0.85 -15.38 -1.98
N ASP A 26 0.42 -15.27 -2.39
CA ASP A 26 1.35 -14.24 -1.96
C ASP A 26 1.88 -13.36 -3.11
N SER A 27 1.42 -13.59 -4.34
CA SER A 27 1.87 -12.83 -5.50
C SER A 27 0.87 -12.88 -6.66
N VAL A 28 1.03 -11.96 -7.59
CA VAL A 28 0.38 -11.99 -8.90
C VAL A 28 1.46 -12.08 -9.96
N THR A 29 1.39 -13.09 -10.83
CA THR A 29 2.31 -13.23 -11.96
C THR A 29 1.62 -12.75 -13.23
N VAL A 30 2.24 -11.80 -13.94
CA VAL A 30 1.80 -11.33 -15.24
C VAL A 30 2.78 -11.81 -16.30
N THR A 31 2.27 -12.37 -17.40
CA THR A 31 3.10 -12.84 -18.52
C THR A 31 2.78 -12.00 -19.74
N ARG A 32 3.81 -11.37 -20.33
CA ARG A 32 3.69 -10.63 -21.59
C ARG A 32 3.52 -11.62 -22.74
N GLY A 33 2.47 -11.45 -23.53
CA GLY A 33 2.21 -12.27 -24.70
C GLY A 33 3.13 -11.95 -25.87
N TYR A 34 2.72 -12.35 -27.07
CA TYR A 34 3.42 -12.06 -28.32
C TYR A 34 2.50 -11.32 -29.28
N PRO A 35 2.99 -10.34 -30.01
CA PRO A 35 2.19 -9.57 -30.97
C PRO A 35 1.71 -10.46 -32.13
N ALA A 36 0.55 -10.12 -32.67
CA ALA A 36 0.13 -10.67 -33.94
C ALA A 36 0.93 -10.01 -35.06
N VAL A 37 1.49 -10.83 -35.92
CA VAL A 37 2.24 -10.38 -37.13
C VAL A 37 1.39 -10.71 -38.34
N THR A 38 1.00 -9.68 -39.06
CA THR A 38 0.25 -9.83 -40.34
C THR A 38 1.12 -9.38 -41.49
N ILE A 39 1.21 -10.21 -42.52
CA ILE A 39 1.93 -9.89 -43.73
C ILE A 39 0.91 -9.63 -44.86
N ASP A 40 1.03 -8.49 -45.52
CA ASP A 40 0.38 -8.27 -46.80
C ASP A 40 1.09 -9.14 -47.86
N THR A 41 0.56 -10.34 -48.06
CA THR A 41 1.19 -11.39 -48.86
C THR A 41 1.31 -10.98 -50.31
N ASP A 42 0.33 -10.21 -50.85
CA ASP A 42 0.35 -9.79 -52.24
C ASP A 42 1.37 -8.67 -52.45
N ARG A 43 1.43 -7.71 -51.56
CA ARG A 43 2.42 -6.64 -51.58
C ARG A 43 3.84 -7.21 -51.43
N LEU A 44 4.05 -8.08 -50.48
CA LEU A 44 5.36 -8.74 -50.29
C LEU A 44 5.78 -9.53 -51.51
N TYR A 45 4.84 -10.28 -52.13
CA TYR A 45 5.11 -11.04 -53.34
C TYR A 45 5.55 -10.11 -54.49
N GLN A 46 4.86 -8.99 -54.72
CA GLN A 46 5.23 -8.03 -55.74
C GLN A 46 6.60 -7.38 -55.47
N GLN A 47 6.86 -6.97 -54.26
CA GLN A 47 8.17 -6.43 -53.85
C GLN A 47 9.31 -7.41 -54.11
N MET A 48 9.11 -8.69 -53.80
CA MET A 48 10.11 -9.73 -54.04
C MET A 48 10.29 -10.00 -55.52
N LEU A 49 9.23 -9.96 -56.31
CA LEU A 49 9.29 -10.14 -57.77
C LEU A 49 10.07 -9.00 -58.42
N ASP A 50 9.72 -7.76 -58.09
CA ASP A 50 10.41 -6.56 -58.56
C ASP A 50 11.90 -6.58 -58.20
N ALA A 51 12.22 -6.95 -56.96
CA ALA A 51 13.60 -7.07 -56.48
C ALA A 51 14.39 -8.16 -57.23
N TYR A 52 13.72 -9.27 -57.57
CA TYR A 52 14.32 -10.35 -58.38
C TYR A 52 14.64 -9.88 -59.80
N GLU A 53 13.68 -9.21 -60.45
CA GLU A 53 13.83 -8.69 -61.82
C GLU A 53 14.93 -7.62 -61.92
N ASN A 54 15.09 -6.83 -60.87
CA ASN A 54 16.11 -5.77 -60.77
C ASN A 54 17.46 -6.25 -60.22
N GLY A 55 17.58 -7.50 -59.81
CA GLY A 55 18.80 -8.06 -59.21
C GLY A 55 19.14 -7.52 -57.82
N THR A 56 18.16 -6.99 -57.09
CA THR A 56 18.32 -6.31 -55.78
C THR A 56 17.74 -7.08 -54.59
N LEU A 57 17.55 -8.40 -54.73
CA LEU A 57 16.95 -9.23 -53.68
C LEU A 57 17.65 -9.12 -52.29
N SER A 58 18.99 -8.97 -52.30
CA SER A 58 19.78 -8.85 -51.09
C SER A 58 19.63 -7.51 -50.37
N ASP A 59 19.22 -6.49 -51.10
CA ASP A 59 19.19 -5.09 -50.66
C ASP A 59 17.76 -4.55 -50.56
N CYS A 60 16.77 -5.43 -50.75
CA CYS A 60 15.37 -5.03 -50.78
C CYS A 60 14.85 -4.79 -49.36
N ASN A 61 14.30 -3.59 -49.13
CA ASN A 61 13.56 -3.29 -47.91
C ASN A 61 12.08 -3.63 -48.13
N TYR A 62 11.56 -4.57 -47.36
CA TYR A 62 10.18 -5.05 -47.40
C TYR A 62 9.25 -4.27 -46.45
N ASP A 63 9.64 -3.07 -46.03
CA ASP A 63 8.83 -2.22 -45.16
C ASP A 63 7.43 -1.94 -45.74
N GLY A 64 6.46 -1.87 -44.85
CA GLY A 64 5.05 -1.67 -45.18
C GLY A 64 4.30 -2.92 -45.64
N SER A 65 4.99 -4.08 -45.80
CA SER A 65 4.33 -5.38 -45.98
C SER A 65 4.03 -6.09 -44.67
N VAL A 66 4.59 -5.63 -43.55
CA VAL A 66 4.42 -6.26 -42.24
C VAL A 66 3.71 -5.29 -41.29
N THR A 67 2.65 -5.78 -40.64
CA THR A 67 1.90 -5.05 -39.60
C THR A 67 1.98 -5.82 -38.32
N LEU A 68 2.32 -5.10 -37.21
CA LEU A 68 2.35 -5.63 -35.88
C LEU A 68 1.14 -5.10 -35.09
N ARG A 69 0.33 -6.03 -34.53
CA ARG A 69 -0.72 -5.70 -33.57
C ARG A 69 -0.27 -6.18 -32.20
N GLN A 70 -0.20 -5.26 -31.25
CA GLN A 70 0.19 -5.58 -29.86
C GLN A 70 -0.73 -6.65 -29.26
N PRO A 71 -0.22 -7.48 -28.32
CA PRO A 71 -1.07 -8.39 -27.58
C PRO A 71 -2.11 -7.61 -26.78
N GLU A 72 -3.25 -8.25 -26.56
CA GLU A 72 -4.24 -7.72 -25.62
C GLU A 72 -3.63 -7.75 -24.22
N GLY A 73 -3.54 -6.56 -23.61
CA GLY A 73 -2.88 -6.36 -22.32
C GLY A 73 -3.70 -6.85 -21.12
N VAL A 74 -3.06 -7.03 -20.01
CA VAL A 74 -3.70 -7.32 -18.71
C VAL A 74 -4.10 -6.01 -18.03
N ASP A 75 -5.32 -5.96 -17.49
CA ASP A 75 -5.79 -4.85 -16.67
C ASP A 75 -5.22 -4.99 -15.24
N LEU A 76 -4.11 -4.28 -14.97
CA LEU A 76 -3.45 -4.29 -13.67
C LEU A 76 -4.29 -3.64 -12.57
N GLU A 77 -5.12 -2.66 -12.93
CA GLU A 77 -6.03 -2.01 -11.98
C GLU A 77 -7.09 -3.00 -11.48
N ALA A 78 -7.70 -3.74 -12.42
CA ALA A 78 -8.67 -4.78 -12.09
C ALA A 78 -8.03 -5.91 -11.25
N LEU A 79 -6.79 -6.31 -11.55
CA LEU A 79 -6.05 -7.29 -10.77
C LEU A 79 -5.75 -6.78 -9.35
N TRP A 80 -5.34 -5.52 -9.22
CA TRP A 80 -5.09 -4.91 -7.93
C TRP A 80 -6.36 -4.87 -7.08
N GLN A 81 -7.49 -4.44 -7.64
CA GLN A 81 -8.78 -4.44 -6.95
C GLN A 81 -9.22 -5.85 -6.54
N GLN A 82 -8.90 -6.86 -7.34
CA GLN A 82 -9.27 -8.25 -7.05
C GLN A 82 -8.42 -8.88 -5.93
N THR A 83 -7.15 -8.48 -5.82
CA THR A 83 -6.17 -9.09 -4.91
C THR A 83 -5.93 -8.30 -3.64
N ARG A 84 -6.26 -7.00 -3.66
CA ARG A 84 -6.13 -6.12 -2.51
C ARG A 84 -7.05 -6.55 -1.37
N VAL A 85 -6.49 -6.60 -0.19
CA VAL A 85 -7.22 -6.74 1.08
C VAL A 85 -6.92 -5.48 1.89
N GLU A 86 -7.94 -4.72 2.24
CA GLU A 86 -7.77 -3.56 3.12
C GLU A 86 -7.48 -4.02 4.55
N PRO A 87 -6.55 -3.35 5.26
CA PRO A 87 -6.34 -3.62 6.67
C PRO A 87 -7.60 -3.28 7.47
N LYS A 88 -7.82 -4.03 8.54
CA LYS A 88 -8.91 -3.75 9.47
C LYS A 88 -8.35 -3.15 10.74
N GLU A 89 -8.89 -2.00 11.13
CA GLU A 89 -8.53 -1.34 12.36
C GLU A 89 -8.91 -2.16 13.58
N PRO A 90 -8.10 -2.16 14.64
CA PRO A 90 -8.46 -2.79 15.89
C PRO A 90 -9.66 -2.09 16.52
N GLN A 91 -10.49 -2.84 17.23
CA GLN A 91 -11.70 -2.34 17.85
C GLN A 91 -11.75 -2.73 19.32
N VAL A 92 -12.46 -1.94 20.13
CA VAL A 92 -12.77 -2.30 21.52
C VAL A 92 -14.17 -2.89 21.60
N ASP A 93 -14.27 -4.12 22.04
CA ASP A 93 -15.57 -4.75 22.35
C ASP A 93 -16.17 -4.07 23.60
N THR A 94 -17.25 -3.33 23.42
CA THR A 94 -17.91 -2.58 24.49
C THR A 94 -18.62 -3.47 25.52
N GLY A 95 -18.82 -4.75 25.24
CA GLY A 95 -19.42 -5.70 26.17
C GLY A 95 -18.41 -6.36 27.09
N THR A 96 -17.24 -6.69 26.56
CA THR A 96 -16.16 -7.37 27.30
C THR A 96 -15.02 -6.44 27.69
N TYR A 97 -14.95 -5.25 27.11
CA TYR A 97 -13.85 -4.29 27.22
C TYR A 97 -12.50 -4.90 26.83
N GLN A 98 -12.50 -5.74 25.81
CA GLN A 98 -11.27 -6.31 25.27
C GLN A 98 -11.00 -5.73 23.88
N VAL A 99 -9.72 -5.59 23.56
CA VAL A 99 -9.30 -5.21 22.20
C VAL A 99 -9.49 -6.43 21.29
N ILE A 100 -10.23 -6.22 20.21
CA ILE A 100 -10.25 -7.12 19.07
C ILE A 100 -9.09 -6.64 18.19
N PRO A 101 -8.04 -7.45 18.00
CA PRO A 101 -6.87 -7.04 17.23
C PRO A 101 -7.22 -6.63 15.80
N GLY A 102 -6.45 -5.69 15.27
CA GLY A 102 -6.50 -5.36 13.86
C GLY A 102 -6.06 -6.53 12.98
N GLU A 103 -6.44 -6.50 11.72
CA GLU A 103 -5.99 -7.48 10.72
C GLU A 103 -5.19 -6.74 9.64
N ASP A 104 -4.01 -7.27 9.31
CA ASP A 104 -3.19 -6.73 8.23
C ASP A 104 -3.92 -6.88 6.88
N GLY A 105 -3.82 -5.84 6.08
CA GLY A 105 -4.16 -5.86 4.68
C GLY A 105 -3.01 -6.42 3.83
N ARG A 106 -3.22 -6.47 2.51
CA ARG A 106 -2.16 -6.79 1.55
C ARG A 106 -2.48 -6.22 0.19
N GLU A 107 -1.46 -5.76 -0.50
CA GLU A 107 -1.57 -5.27 -1.88
C GLU A 107 -0.21 -5.31 -2.57
N PHE A 108 -0.18 -5.27 -3.90
CA PHE A 108 1.05 -4.98 -4.63
C PHE A 108 1.12 -3.50 -5.00
N ASP A 109 2.34 -2.97 -5.18
CA ASP A 109 2.55 -1.60 -5.65
C ASP A 109 2.08 -1.46 -7.11
N LEU A 110 0.92 -0.85 -7.30
CA LEU A 110 0.27 -0.69 -8.61
C LEU A 110 1.08 0.21 -9.54
N ASP A 111 1.68 1.28 -9.03
CA ASP A 111 2.44 2.23 -9.85
C ASP A 111 3.75 1.61 -10.33
N ALA A 112 4.46 0.91 -9.44
CA ALA A 112 5.65 0.16 -9.79
C ALA A 112 5.31 -0.98 -10.78
N ALA A 113 4.18 -1.68 -10.59
CA ALA A 113 3.71 -2.73 -11.48
C ALA A 113 3.43 -2.19 -12.89
N LYS A 114 2.74 -1.06 -13.03
CA LYS A 114 2.48 -0.40 -14.32
C LYS A 114 3.78 -0.04 -15.03
N ALA A 115 4.72 0.59 -14.32
CA ALA A 115 6.01 0.99 -14.89
C ALA A 115 6.86 -0.21 -15.34
N GLN A 116 6.83 -1.32 -14.61
CA GLN A 116 7.55 -2.54 -14.97
C GLN A 116 6.88 -3.28 -16.14
N TYR A 117 5.55 -3.36 -16.14
CA TYR A 117 4.79 -4.01 -17.18
C TYR A 117 4.93 -3.32 -18.55
N ASP A 118 4.95 -1.99 -18.57
CA ASP A 118 5.13 -1.20 -19.81
C ASP A 118 6.48 -1.52 -20.50
N ASN A 119 7.49 -1.86 -19.71
CA ASN A 119 8.84 -2.20 -20.20
C ASN A 119 9.09 -3.71 -20.28
N LEU A 120 8.08 -4.55 -20.00
CA LEU A 120 8.24 -6.00 -19.96
C LEU A 120 8.40 -6.56 -21.39
N PRO A 121 9.49 -7.26 -21.70
CA PRO A 121 9.67 -7.88 -23.03
C PRO A 121 8.64 -8.99 -23.28
N TYR A 122 8.32 -9.22 -24.55
CA TYR A 122 7.42 -10.30 -24.95
C TYR A 122 7.90 -11.68 -24.44
N GLY A 123 6.99 -12.47 -23.94
CA GLY A 123 7.24 -13.80 -23.38
C GLY A 123 7.86 -13.82 -21.99
N GLN A 124 8.17 -12.64 -21.41
CA GLN A 124 8.69 -12.56 -20.06
C GLN A 124 7.58 -12.50 -19.01
N ARG A 125 7.95 -12.85 -17.79
CA ARG A 125 7.06 -12.83 -16.62
C ARG A 125 7.48 -11.73 -15.67
N LEU A 126 6.49 -11.07 -15.09
CA LEU A 126 6.61 -10.11 -14.01
C LEU A 126 5.89 -10.69 -12.80
N GLU A 127 6.61 -10.85 -11.71
CA GLU A 127 6.05 -11.26 -10.42
C GLU A 127 5.83 -10.03 -9.55
N LEU A 128 4.60 -9.86 -9.08
CA LEU A 128 4.14 -8.76 -8.24
C LEU A 128 3.84 -9.34 -6.85
N PRO A 129 4.74 -9.17 -5.87
CA PRO A 129 4.51 -9.65 -4.51
C PRO A 129 3.37 -8.89 -3.86
N LEU A 130 2.53 -9.58 -3.08
CA LEU A 130 1.52 -8.97 -2.23
C LEU A 130 2.17 -8.62 -0.89
N GLU A 131 2.43 -7.35 -0.67
CA GLU A 131 3.04 -6.83 0.56
C GLU A 131 1.98 -6.61 1.62
N SER A 132 2.31 -6.88 2.90
CA SER A 132 1.43 -6.62 4.03
C SER A 132 1.32 -5.12 4.28
N THR A 133 0.09 -4.65 4.47
CA THR A 133 -0.23 -3.27 4.90
C THR A 133 -0.82 -3.32 6.30
N GLN A 134 -0.21 -2.59 7.24
CA GLN A 134 -0.68 -2.58 8.62
C GLN A 134 -1.84 -1.59 8.80
N PRO A 135 -2.73 -1.82 9.79
CA PRO A 135 -3.70 -0.83 10.24
C PRO A 135 -3.03 0.49 10.64
N GLU A 136 -3.74 1.60 10.51
CA GLU A 136 -3.23 2.93 10.90
C GLU A 136 -3.12 3.05 12.43
N ILE A 137 -4.00 2.36 13.16
CA ILE A 137 -4.05 2.36 14.62
C ILE A 137 -3.46 1.04 15.12
N SER A 138 -2.56 1.10 16.09
CA SER A 138 -2.06 -0.10 16.76
C SER A 138 -3.11 -0.70 17.73
N ASP A 139 -3.01 -1.99 18.06
CA ASP A 139 -3.87 -2.62 19.04
C ASP A 139 -3.79 -1.91 20.42
N GLU A 140 -2.62 -1.34 20.74
CA GLU A 140 -2.41 -0.61 21.99
C GLU A 140 -3.15 0.73 22.01
N ASP A 141 -3.26 1.40 20.84
CA ASP A 141 -3.92 2.70 20.68
C ASP A 141 -5.43 2.58 20.43
N ALA A 142 -5.95 1.38 20.25
CA ALA A 142 -7.38 1.12 20.02
C ALA A 142 -8.30 1.73 21.09
N TRP A 143 -7.80 1.82 22.33
CA TRP A 143 -8.51 2.41 23.47
C TRP A 143 -8.68 3.94 23.40
N PHE A 144 -7.85 4.64 22.61
CA PHE A 144 -7.69 6.10 22.66
C PHE A 144 -8.20 6.81 21.42
N GLN A 145 -9.11 6.20 20.67
CA GLN A 145 -9.65 6.76 19.43
C GLN A 145 -10.47 8.02 19.66
N ASP A 146 -11.07 8.18 20.85
CA ASP A 146 -11.93 9.31 21.16
C ASP A 146 -11.48 10.08 22.39
N THR A 147 -11.47 11.42 22.33
CA THR A 147 -11.35 12.28 23.51
C THR A 147 -12.68 12.34 24.24
N LEU A 148 -12.80 11.64 25.37
CA LEU A 148 -14.02 11.56 26.15
C LEU A 148 -14.33 12.86 26.92
N GLY A 149 -13.31 13.69 27.16
CA GLY A 149 -13.48 14.97 27.83
C GLY A 149 -12.22 15.81 27.84
N HIS A 150 -12.41 17.12 27.91
CA HIS A 150 -11.35 18.11 28.05
C HIS A 150 -11.67 19.03 29.21
N CYS A 151 -10.68 19.33 30.05
CA CYS A 151 -10.83 20.24 31.17
C CYS A 151 -9.58 21.12 31.30
N GLU A 152 -9.78 22.40 31.39
CA GLU A 152 -8.71 23.36 31.67
C GLU A 152 -8.95 24.06 33.01
N THR A 153 -7.90 24.18 33.80
CA THR A 153 -7.94 24.92 35.06
C THR A 153 -6.90 26.02 35.05
N PRO A 154 -7.30 27.31 35.16
CA PRO A 154 -6.36 28.42 35.25
C PRO A 154 -5.54 28.31 36.55
N HIS A 155 -4.26 28.60 36.45
CA HIS A 155 -3.36 28.61 37.62
C HIS A 155 -2.92 30.03 37.98
N SER A 156 -2.53 30.22 39.24
CA SER A 156 -2.01 31.51 39.74
C SER A 156 -0.52 31.68 39.42
N ASN A 157 0.00 32.91 39.50
CA ASN A 157 1.40 33.25 39.27
C ASN A 157 2.33 32.84 40.47
N ASN A 158 2.09 31.71 41.10
CA ASN A 158 2.96 31.20 42.13
C ASN A 158 3.90 30.12 41.54
N GLU A 159 5.18 30.43 41.47
CA GLU A 159 6.18 29.55 40.81
C GLU A 159 6.28 28.17 41.45
N ASN A 160 6.28 28.09 42.80
CA ASN A 160 6.35 26.83 43.50
C ASN A 160 5.11 25.97 43.22
N ARG A 161 3.93 26.59 43.23
CA ARG A 161 2.69 25.88 42.88
C ARG A 161 2.67 25.41 41.47
N ASN A 162 3.13 26.22 40.56
CA ASN A 162 3.19 25.86 39.12
C ASN A 162 4.18 24.73 38.87
N SER A 163 5.33 24.72 39.56
CA SER A 163 6.28 23.61 39.51
C SER A 163 5.66 22.31 40.02
N ASN A 164 4.92 22.38 41.16
CA ASN A 164 4.22 21.22 41.71
C ASN A 164 3.13 20.70 40.78
N LEU A 165 2.35 21.60 40.14
CA LEU A 165 1.32 21.22 39.18
C LEU A 165 1.93 20.53 37.96
N LYS A 166 3.00 21.11 37.40
CA LYS A 166 3.72 20.49 36.29
C LYS A 166 4.18 19.09 36.63
N LYS A 167 4.81 18.90 37.79
CA LYS A 167 5.26 17.61 38.25
C LYS A 167 4.12 16.62 38.42
N ALA A 168 2.99 17.03 39.00
CA ALA A 168 1.81 16.17 39.14
C ALA A 168 1.27 15.76 37.78
N CYS A 169 1.18 16.70 36.84
CA CYS A 169 0.73 16.39 35.45
C CYS A 169 1.67 15.40 34.75
N GLU A 170 2.99 15.56 34.90
CA GLU A 170 3.98 14.63 34.33
C GLU A 170 3.84 13.22 34.92
N MET A 171 3.52 13.08 36.20
CA MET A 171 3.29 11.78 36.83
C MET A 171 1.97 11.12 36.43
N LEU A 172 0.99 11.88 36.02
CA LEU A 172 -0.34 11.39 35.62
C LEU A 172 -0.45 11.20 34.09
N ASN A 173 0.44 11.82 33.35
CA ASN A 173 0.39 11.76 31.89
C ASN A 173 0.68 10.32 31.42
N GLY A 174 -0.17 9.81 30.54
CA GLY A 174 -0.07 8.43 30.03
C GLY A 174 -0.60 7.35 30.98
N LEU A 175 -1.26 7.73 32.09
CA LEU A 175 -1.88 6.75 32.98
C LEU A 175 -3.09 6.10 32.30
N VAL A 176 -3.05 4.79 32.18
CA VAL A 176 -4.15 3.99 31.62
C VAL A 176 -4.90 3.31 32.76
N LEU A 177 -6.22 3.47 32.82
CA LEU A 177 -7.10 2.83 33.78
C LEU A 177 -7.93 1.74 33.10
N GLN A 178 -7.84 0.54 33.59
CA GLN A 178 -8.67 -0.57 33.13
C GLN A 178 -10.11 -0.45 33.67
N PRO A 179 -11.12 -1.00 32.95
CA PRO A 179 -12.48 -1.02 33.43
C PRO A 179 -12.59 -1.60 34.86
N GLY A 180 -13.24 -0.88 35.76
CA GLY A 180 -13.37 -1.25 37.16
C GLY A 180 -12.14 -1.00 38.06
N GLN A 181 -11.06 -0.50 37.52
CA GLN A 181 -9.87 -0.11 38.29
C GLN A 181 -10.12 1.19 39.03
N GLU A 182 -9.80 1.20 40.33
CA GLU A 182 -9.84 2.41 41.14
C GLU A 182 -8.55 3.23 40.97
N PHE A 183 -8.72 4.55 40.83
CA PHE A 183 -7.63 5.50 40.74
C PHE A 183 -7.52 6.33 42.02
N SER A 184 -6.38 6.26 42.68
CA SER A 184 -6.05 7.10 43.84
C SER A 184 -4.99 8.12 43.48
N TYR A 185 -5.39 9.41 43.34
CA TYR A 185 -4.50 10.52 43.10
C TYR A 185 -3.35 10.62 44.10
N ASN A 186 -3.65 10.38 45.40
CA ASN A 186 -2.65 10.47 46.46
C ASN A 186 -1.65 9.31 46.43
N GLU A 187 -2.09 8.13 46.11
CA GLU A 187 -1.20 6.97 45.94
C GLU A 187 -0.30 7.13 44.71
N THR A 188 -0.83 7.62 43.63
CA THR A 188 -0.07 7.86 42.38
C THR A 188 1.00 8.93 42.58
N LEU A 189 0.69 10.03 43.22
CA LEU A 189 1.67 11.08 43.48
C LEU A 189 2.60 10.80 44.68
N GLY A 190 2.18 9.92 45.58
CA GLY A 190 2.91 9.60 46.81
C GLY A 190 3.05 10.76 47.77
N GLU A 191 3.96 10.62 48.74
CA GLU A 191 4.25 11.70 49.71
C GLU A 191 4.88 12.92 49.02
N ARG A 192 4.35 14.11 49.34
CA ARG A 192 4.77 15.38 48.76
C ARG A 192 5.80 16.07 49.65
N THR A 193 7.03 15.57 49.62
CA THR A 193 8.14 16.04 50.47
C THR A 193 9.20 16.77 49.62
N LYS A 194 10.03 17.59 50.28
CA LYS A 194 11.08 18.37 49.60
C LYS A 194 12.13 17.48 48.94
N ASP A 195 12.49 16.41 49.60
CA ASP A 195 13.47 15.41 49.08
C ASP A 195 12.95 14.69 47.82
N LYS A 196 11.63 14.61 47.66
CA LYS A 196 10.97 14.14 46.41
C LYS A 196 10.74 15.26 45.38
N GLY A 197 11.27 16.46 45.63
CA GLY A 197 11.22 17.60 44.70
C GLY A 197 9.88 18.37 44.71
N TRP A 198 9.07 18.24 45.78
CA TRP A 198 7.91 19.08 46.00
C TRP A 198 8.29 20.39 46.69
N LEU A 199 7.71 21.50 46.24
CA LEU A 199 8.03 22.84 46.78
C LEU A 199 6.91 23.33 47.72
N PRO A 200 7.25 24.06 48.79
CA PRO A 200 6.24 24.71 49.63
C PRO A 200 5.40 25.70 48.81
N ALA A 201 4.10 25.54 48.85
CA ALA A 201 3.16 26.43 48.15
C ALA A 201 1.89 26.62 49.01
N PRO A 202 1.27 27.80 48.95
CA PRO A 202 0.02 28.02 49.65
C PRO A 202 -1.08 27.07 49.19
N ALA A 203 -1.88 26.63 50.15
CA ALA A 203 -3.05 25.78 49.90
C ALA A 203 -4.28 26.38 50.58
N TYR A 204 -5.47 26.03 50.14
CA TYR A 204 -6.70 26.39 50.81
C TYR A 204 -7.12 25.34 51.81
N SER A 205 -7.45 25.78 53.00
CA SER A 205 -8.12 24.96 54.01
C SER A 205 -9.49 25.58 54.29
N GLY A 206 -10.53 25.01 53.71
CA GLY A 206 -11.84 25.66 53.60
C GLY A 206 -11.78 26.91 52.75
N THR A 207 -12.15 28.06 53.27
CA THR A 207 -12.06 29.35 52.57
C THR A 207 -10.77 30.14 52.87
N THR A 208 -9.87 29.58 53.70
CA THR A 208 -8.65 30.24 54.16
C THR A 208 -7.44 29.75 53.42
N LEU A 209 -6.62 30.68 52.95
CA LEU A 209 -5.31 30.39 52.36
C LEU A 209 -4.31 30.08 53.48
N VAL A 210 -3.70 28.91 53.52
CA VAL A 210 -2.71 28.46 54.49
C VAL A 210 -1.38 28.15 53.83
#